data_a88d3b369ec8b1b650584357876e03e5
#
_entry.id   a88d3b369ec8b1b650584357876e03e5
#
_cell.length_a   1.000
_cell.length_b   1.000
_cell.length_c   1.000
_cell.angle_alpha   90.00
_cell.angle_beta   90.00
_cell.angle_gamma   90.00
#
_symmetry.space_group_name_H-M   'P 1'
#
loop_
_entity.id
_entity.type
_entity.pdbx_description
1 polymer ?
#
loop_
_entity_poly.entity_id
_entity_poly.type
_entity_poly.pdbx_seq_one_letter_code
_entity_poly.pdbx_strand_id
1 'polypeptide(L)'
;MNHLVIIGAVWPEPNSTAAGSRMLQLIALFQKQDYEITFLCSAMPSDFSFDLSTISVKTQAIQLNDSSFDTLIKELNPDAVLFDRFMIEEQYGWRVMENCPNALRILDTEDLHFLRKAREVAFKQNRELVFEDYISDVFKREIASIYRCDLTLLISEYEMQLATEKFKIDTSLLYYLPFLSEEVNPNVPKFEDRQHFVSIGNFLHEPNWQTVLALKKTVEIHQKTTPRC
;
A
#
# COMPACT_ATOMS: atom_id res chain seq x y z
N MET A 1 19.78 17.79 7.29
CA MET A 1 18.59 17.43 6.49
C MET A 1 18.46 15.93 6.61
N ASN A 2 17.32 15.44 7.06
CA ASN A 2 17.15 14.00 7.24
C ASN A 2 17.00 13.32 5.86
N HIS A 3 17.47 12.10 5.74
CA HIS A 3 17.42 11.33 4.49
C HIS A 3 16.51 10.12 4.63
N LEU A 4 15.47 10.05 3.78
CA LEU A 4 14.60 8.89 3.64
C LEU A 4 14.97 8.12 2.37
N VAL A 5 15.24 6.84 2.51
CA VAL A 5 15.27 5.92 1.38
C VAL A 5 13.95 5.17 1.32
N ILE A 6 13.29 5.19 0.17
CA ILE A 6 12.10 4.38 -0.10
C ILE A 6 12.52 3.24 -1.03
N ILE A 7 12.18 2.00 -0.66
CA ILE A 7 12.39 0.83 -1.52
C ILE A 7 11.02 0.38 -2.02
N GLY A 8 10.74 0.70 -3.29
CA GLY A 8 9.46 0.41 -3.93
C GLY A 8 9.38 -0.99 -4.50
N ALA A 9 8.21 -1.62 -4.40
CA ALA A 9 7.90 -2.86 -5.12
C ALA A 9 7.81 -2.63 -6.63
N VAL A 10 7.26 -1.48 -7.00
CA VAL A 10 7.15 -0.97 -8.38
C VAL A 10 7.37 0.54 -8.38
N TRP A 11 7.61 1.12 -9.54
CA TRP A 11 7.60 2.57 -9.69
C TRP A 11 6.19 3.10 -9.46
N PRO A 12 6.01 4.25 -8.78
CA PRO A 12 4.68 4.80 -8.51
C PRO A 12 3.90 5.12 -9.80
N GLU A 13 2.67 4.64 -9.88
CA GLU A 13 1.76 4.85 -11.01
C GLU A 13 0.45 5.49 -10.52
N PRO A 14 0.43 6.79 -10.18
CA PRO A 14 -0.72 7.42 -9.54
C PRO A 14 -1.98 7.46 -10.39
N ASN A 15 -1.84 7.40 -11.72
CA ASN A 15 -2.97 7.41 -12.65
C ASN A 15 -3.57 6.02 -12.91
N SER A 16 -2.89 4.94 -12.46
CA SER A 16 -3.34 3.58 -12.70
C SER A 16 -3.59 2.78 -11.43
N THR A 17 -2.98 3.17 -10.29
CA THR A 17 -3.09 2.43 -9.03
C THR A 17 -3.27 3.33 -7.82
N ALA A 18 -4.08 2.87 -6.84
CA ALA A 18 -4.20 3.54 -5.55
C ALA A 18 -2.85 3.56 -4.80
N ALA A 19 -2.08 2.48 -4.89
CA ALA A 19 -0.74 2.36 -4.32
C ALA A 19 0.21 3.44 -4.84
N GLY A 20 0.19 3.72 -6.16
CA GLY A 20 0.98 4.81 -6.75
C GLY A 20 0.60 6.19 -6.20
N SER A 21 -0.70 6.46 -6.05
CA SER A 21 -1.19 7.70 -5.43
C SER A 21 -0.77 7.81 -3.97
N ARG A 22 -0.88 6.72 -3.19
CA ARG A 22 -0.44 6.68 -1.79
C ARG A 22 1.06 6.93 -1.67
N MET A 23 1.87 6.30 -2.50
CA MET A 23 3.32 6.51 -2.47
C MET A 23 3.68 7.99 -2.70
N LEU A 24 3.05 8.68 -3.64
CA LEU A 24 3.26 10.12 -3.84
C LEU A 24 2.79 10.94 -2.62
N GLN A 25 1.72 10.54 -1.96
CA GLN A 25 1.27 11.20 -0.72
C GLN A 25 2.29 11.04 0.41
N LEU A 26 2.87 9.84 0.58
CA LEU A 26 3.93 9.60 1.57
C LEU A 26 5.18 10.43 1.25
N ILE A 27 5.62 10.44 0.00
CA ILE A 27 6.73 11.28 -0.46
C ILE A 27 6.48 12.76 -0.09
N ALA A 28 5.32 13.30 -0.46
CA ALA A 28 4.97 14.68 -0.15
C ALA A 28 4.92 14.96 1.36
N LEU A 29 4.45 14.00 2.17
CA LEU A 29 4.42 14.11 3.63
C LEU A 29 5.83 14.24 4.20
N PHE A 30 6.77 13.37 3.79
CA PHE A 30 8.15 13.43 4.26
C PHE A 30 8.89 14.67 3.75
N GLN A 31 8.63 15.12 2.51
CA GLN A 31 9.20 16.36 1.99
C GLN A 31 8.75 17.59 2.82
N LYS A 32 7.49 17.63 3.27
CA LYS A 32 6.99 18.68 4.18
C LYS A 32 7.68 18.69 5.55
N GLN A 33 8.37 17.60 5.91
CA GLN A 33 9.18 17.47 7.13
C GLN A 33 10.68 17.62 6.85
N ASP A 34 11.04 18.26 5.73
CA ASP A 34 12.42 18.53 5.31
C ASP A 34 13.30 17.27 5.13
N TYR A 35 12.69 16.14 4.72
CA TYR A 35 13.44 14.96 4.29
C TYR A 35 13.89 15.07 2.84
N GLU A 36 15.18 14.80 2.59
CA GLU A 36 15.66 14.43 1.26
C GLU A 36 15.24 12.98 0.95
N ILE A 37 14.74 12.70 -0.25
CA ILE A 37 14.20 11.39 -0.58
C ILE A 37 14.97 10.75 -1.73
N THR A 38 15.37 9.49 -1.55
CA THR A 38 15.87 8.63 -2.61
C THR A 38 14.94 7.43 -2.77
N PHE A 39 14.42 7.23 -3.97
CA PHE A 39 13.54 6.10 -4.31
C PHE A 39 14.33 5.03 -5.05
N LEU A 40 14.35 3.82 -4.50
CA LEU A 40 15.02 2.65 -5.05
C LEU A 40 13.97 1.65 -5.54
N CYS A 41 14.17 1.07 -6.72
CA CYS A 41 13.25 0.07 -7.24
C CYS A 41 14.00 -0.96 -8.10
N SER A 42 13.63 -2.24 -7.99
CA SER A 42 14.16 -3.31 -8.82
C SER A 42 13.31 -3.63 -10.06
N ALA A 43 12.08 -3.09 -10.11
CA ALA A 43 11.21 -3.26 -11.25
C ALA A 43 11.62 -2.32 -12.41
N MET A 44 11.32 -2.75 -13.62
CA MET A 44 11.42 -1.86 -14.78
C MET A 44 10.29 -0.82 -14.74
N PRO A 45 10.55 0.44 -15.12
CA PRO A 45 9.49 1.43 -15.26
C PRO A 45 8.54 1.04 -16.40
N SER A 46 7.27 1.42 -16.26
CA SER A 46 6.24 1.31 -17.30
C SER A 46 5.95 2.68 -17.91
N ASP A 47 5.12 2.72 -18.96
CA ASP A 47 4.63 3.97 -19.56
C ASP A 47 3.74 4.79 -18.60
N PHE A 48 3.28 4.20 -17.50
CA PHE A 48 2.45 4.85 -16.48
C PHE A 48 3.25 5.30 -15.26
N SER A 49 4.54 4.97 -15.21
CA SER A 49 5.42 5.34 -14.10
C SER A 49 5.58 6.85 -14.02
N PHE A 50 5.38 7.38 -12.80
CA PHE A 50 5.52 8.80 -12.55
C PHE A 50 6.99 9.19 -12.52
N ASP A 51 7.33 10.30 -13.19
CA ASP A 51 8.69 10.87 -13.14
C ASP A 51 8.92 11.57 -11.80
N LEU A 52 9.50 10.84 -10.85
CA LEU A 52 9.81 11.32 -9.51
C LEU A 52 10.83 12.47 -9.48
N SER A 53 11.61 12.68 -10.55
CA SER A 53 12.54 13.79 -10.64
C SER A 53 11.82 15.15 -10.67
N THR A 54 10.60 15.19 -11.20
CA THR A 54 9.75 16.38 -11.27
C THR A 54 9.33 16.92 -9.89
N ILE A 55 9.41 16.06 -8.87
CA ILE A 55 9.13 16.42 -7.47
C ILE A 55 10.40 16.33 -6.58
N SER A 56 11.57 16.49 -7.19
CA SER A 56 12.86 16.54 -6.50
C SER A 56 13.22 15.27 -5.69
N VAL A 57 12.74 14.10 -6.14
CA VAL A 57 13.12 12.80 -5.57
C VAL A 57 14.23 12.18 -6.43
N LYS A 58 15.33 11.78 -5.78
CA LYS A 58 16.39 11.02 -6.44
C LYS A 58 15.91 9.60 -6.69
N THR A 59 16.26 9.04 -7.84
CA THR A 59 15.84 7.68 -8.20
C THR A 59 17.02 6.82 -8.60
N GLN A 60 16.98 5.54 -8.21
CA GLN A 60 17.98 4.57 -8.64
C GLN A 60 17.40 3.18 -8.82
N ALA A 61 17.70 2.55 -9.93
CA ALA A 61 17.40 1.14 -10.13
C ALA A 61 18.36 0.27 -9.31
N ILE A 62 17.82 -0.76 -8.66
CA ILE A 62 18.59 -1.74 -7.88
C ILE A 62 18.37 -3.14 -8.43
N GLN A 63 19.28 -4.06 -8.13
CA GLN A 63 19.16 -5.45 -8.56
C GLN A 63 18.68 -6.33 -7.42
N LEU A 64 17.84 -7.31 -7.76
CA LEU A 64 17.37 -8.30 -6.78
C LEU A 64 18.51 -9.22 -6.38
N ASN A 65 18.64 -9.51 -5.09
CA ASN A 65 19.62 -10.43 -4.52
C ASN A 65 21.09 -10.13 -4.89
N ASP A 66 21.40 -8.87 -5.17
CA ASP A 66 22.75 -8.43 -5.53
C ASP A 66 23.42 -7.64 -4.41
N SER A 67 24.71 -7.87 -4.19
CA SER A 67 25.49 -7.20 -3.13
C SER A 67 25.78 -5.72 -3.39
N SER A 68 25.56 -5.24 -4.61
CA SER A 68 25.67 -3.80 -4.93
C SER A 68 24.70 -2.95 -4.09
N PHE A 69 23.56 -3.53 -3.68
CA PHE A 69 22.66 -2.87 -2.76
C PHE A 69 23.31 -2.55 -1.41
N ASP A 70 24.16 -3.44 -0.88
CA ASP A 70 24.80 -3.24 0.42
C ASP A 70 25.77 -2.04 0.38
N THR A 71 26.48 -1.88 -0.73
CA THR A 71 27.36 -0.73 -0.95
C THR A 71 26.53 0.55 -1.08
N LEU A 72 25.49 0.51 -1.91
CA LEU A 72 24.61 1.65 -2.13
C LEU A 72 23.95 2.15 -0.84
N ILE A 73 23.36 1.26 -0.04
CA ILE A 73 22.65 1.68 1.18
C ILE A 73 23.59 2.25 2.24
N LYS A 74 24.85 1.74 2.30
CA LYS A 74 25.92 2.32 3.14
C LYS A 74 26.29 3.72 2.70
N GLU A 75 26.46 3.95 1.40
CA GLU A 75 26.78 5.27 0.83
C GLU A 75 25.67 6.28 1.06
N LEU A 76 24.41 5.85 0.90
CA LEU A 76 23.24 6.68 1.16
C LEU A 76 23.08 7.02 2.63
N ASN A 77 23.48 6.12 3.54
CA ASN A 77 23.42 6.27 4.99
C ASN A 77 22.14 6.97 5.48
N PRO A 78 20.94 6.40 5.22
CA PRO A 78 19.67 7.04 5.52
C PRO A 78 19.38 7.11 7.02
N ASP A 79 18.61 8.14 7.43
CA ASP A 79 18.01 8.22 8.76
C ASP A 79 16.78 7.31 8.89
N ALA A 80 16.06 7.10 7.77
CA ALA A 80 14.92 6.20 7.71
C ALA A 80 14.85 5.45 6.38
N VAL A 81 14.32 4.22 6.43
CA VAL A 81 14.03 3.41 5.24
C VAL A 81 12.57 2.98 5.27
N LEU A 82 11.84 3.26 4.19
CA LEU A 82 10.45 2.84 4.01
C LEU A 82 10.40 1.70 2.99
N PHE A 83 9.82 0.58 3.41
CA PHE A 83 9.59 -0.60 2.57
C PHE A 83 8.16 -0.59 2.05
N ASP A 84 8.00 -0.58 0.73
CA ASP A 84 6.70 -0.73 0.07
C ASP A 84 6.30 -2.20 0.09
N ARG A 85 5.47 -2.58 1.05
CA ARG A 85 4.97 -3.92 1.32
C ARG A 85 5.98 -4.88 1.95
N PHE A 86 5.43 -5.90 2.61
CA PHE A 86 6.22 -6.88 3.35
C PHE A 86 7.24 -7.65 2.48
N MET A 87 6.95 -7.87 1.20
CA MET A 87 7.85 -8.60 0.30
C MET A 87 9.16 -7.83 0.05
N ILE A 88 9.08 -6.51 0.06
CA ILE A 88 10.26 -5.65 -0.09
C ILE A 88 11.06 -5.64 1.22
N GLU A 89 10.39 -5.60 2.35
CA GLU A 89 11.06 -5.72 3.64
C GLU A 89 11.80 -7.06 3.77
N GLU A 90 11.19 -8.18 3.36
CA GLU A 90 11.84 -9.49 3.37
C GLU A 90 13.13 -9.54 2.52
N GLN A 91 13.13 -8.84 1.39
CA GLN A 91 14.27 -8.84 0.49
C GLN A 91 15.41 -7.95 0.97
N TYR A 92 15.08 -6.79 1.52
CA TYR A 92 16.05 -5.74 1.79
C TYR A 92 16.20 -5.39 3.27
N GLY A 93 15.21 -5.70 4.12
CA GLY A 93 15.19 -5.26 5.52
C GLY A 93 16.40 -5.75 6.33
N TRP A 94 16.79 -7.02 6.17
CA TRP A 94 17.97 -7.57 6.82
C TRP A 94 19.26 -6.91 6.35
N ARG A 95 19.38 -6.54 5.06
CA ARG A 95 20.53 -5.82 4.50
C ARG A 95 20.61 -4.39 5.04
N VAL A 96 19.46 -3.72 5.18
CA VAL A 96 19.39 -2.40 5.83
C VAL A 96 19.82 -2.49 7.28
N MET A 97 19.34 -3.49 8.02
CA MET A 97 19.73 -3.70 9.43
C MET A 97 21.24 -3.93 9.58
N GLU A 98 21.86 -4.70 8.70
CA GLU A 98 23.30 -4.96 8.74
C GLU A 98 24.17 -3.76 8.35
N ASN A 99 23.70 -2.97 7.37
CA ASN A 99 24.50 -1.91 6.77
C ASN A 99 24.23 -0.52 7.33
N CYS A 100 23.00 -0.29 7.86
CA CYS A 100 22.52 0.97 8.43
C CYS A 100 21.71 0.68 9.72
N PRO A 101 22.37 0.15 10.78
CA PRO A 101 21.66 -0.33 11.98
C PRO A 101 20.90 0.76 12.74
N ASN A 102 21.25 2.03 12.52
CA ASN A 102 20.62 3.17 13.17
C ASN A 102 19.45 3.76 12.36
N ALA A 103 19.23 3.30 11.13
CA ALA A 103 18.13 3.77 10.30
C ALA A 103 16.79 3.26 10.83
N LEU A 104 15.80 4.14 10.96
CA LEU A 104 14.43 3.77 11.29
C LEU A 104 13.83 2.95 10.13
N ARG A 105 13.32 1.76 10.41
CA ARG A 105 12.69 0.87 9.42
C ARG A 105 11.18 1.01 9.47
N ILE A 106 10.60 1.47 8.39
CA ILE A 106 9.16 1.73 8.27
C ILE A 106 8.59 0.79 7.22
N LEU A 107 7.56 0.04 7.57
CA LEU A 107 6.79 -0.78 6.64
C LEU A 107 5.51 -0.04 6.24
N ASP A 108 5.31 0.21 4.95
CA ASP A 108 3.98 0.56 4.41
C ASP A 108 3.32 -0.70 3.87
N THR A 109 2.23 -1.14 4.50
CA THR A 109 1.58 -2.40 4.13
C THR A 109 0.78 -2.28 2.84
N GLU A 110 0.36 -1.06 2.47
CA GLU A 110 -0.67 -0.79 1.48
C GLU A 110 -2.03 -1.34 1.94
N ASP A 111 -2.18 -2.64 1.99
CA ASP A 111 -3.24 -3.41 2.67
C ASP A 111 -2.62 -4.67 3.31
N LEU A 112 -3.34 -5.29 4.23
CA LEU A 112 -2.92 -6.58 4.77
C LEU A 112 -3.16 -7.68 3.74
N HIS A 113 -2.10 -8.12 3.08
CA HIS A 113 -2.13 -9.11 2.00
C HIS A 113 -2.73 -10.45 2.44
N PHE A 114 -2.44 -10.90 3.67
CA PHE A 114 -3.03 -12.12 4.19
C PHE A 114 -4.55 -11.99 4.34
N LEU A 115 -5.05 -10.82 4.74
CA LEU A 115 -6.48 -10.55 4.86
C LEU A 115 -7.17 -10.58 3.48
N ARG A 116 -6.55 -9.92 2.49
CA ARG A 116 -7.05 -9.95 1.12
C ARG A 116 -7.10 -11.37 0.59
N LYS A 117 -6.04 -12.17 0.84
CA LYS A 117 -5.98 -13.58 0.42
C LYS A 117 -7.02 -14.45 1.12
N ALA A 118 -7.22 -14.28 2.41
CA ALA A 118 -8.24 -14.99 3.18
C ALA A 118 -9.65 -14.71 2.64
N ARG A 119 -9.95 -13.42 2.38
CA ARG A 119 -11.23 -13.01 1.78
C ARG A 119 -11.44 -13.60 0.39
N GLU A 120 -10.40 -13.62 -0.45
CA GLU A 120 -10.45 -14.23 -1.78
C GLU A 120 -10.81 -15.71 -1.71
N VAL A 121 -10.16 -16.46 -0.81
CA VAL A 121 -10.41 -17.89 -0.63
C VAL A 121 -11.85 -18.15 -0.16
N ALA A 122 -12.31 -17.43 0.86
CA ALA A 122 -13.67 -17.56 1.38
C ALA A 122 -14.72 -17.24 0.30
N PHE A 123 -14.51 -16.16 -0.46
CA PHE A 123 -15.37 -15.76 -1.56
C PHE A 123 -15.44 -16.81 -2.67
N LYS A 124 -14.31 -17.34 -3.12
CA LYS A 124 -14.25 -18.41 -4.15
C LYS A 124 -14.91 -19.71 -3.70
N GLN A 125 -14.93 -19.97 -2.40
CA GLN A 125 -15.60 -21.12 -1.79
C GLN A 125 -17.08 -20.84 -1.44
N ASN A 126 -17.57 -19.65 -1.70
CA ASN A 126 -18.93 -19.20 -1.41
C ASN A 126 -19.34 -19.45 0.04
N ARG A 127 -18.45 -19.12 0.98
CA ARG A 127 -18.64 -19.25 2.44
C ARG A 127 -18.17 -18.01 3.19
N GLU A 128 -18.55 -17.90 4.44
CA GLU A 128 -18.04 -16.85 5.31
C GLU A 128 -16.54 -17.07 5.65
N LEU A 129 -15.89 -15.96 5.98
CA LEU A 129 -14.51 -15.91 6.42
C LEU A 129 -14.41 -16.45 7.86
N VAL A 130 -13.55 -17.45 8.08
CA VAL A 130 -13.27 -18.02 9.40
C VAL A 130 -11.85 -17.70 9.83
N PHE A 131 -11.54 -17.93 11.13
CA PHE A 131 -10.22 -17.57 11.68
C PHE A 131 -9.07 -18.29 10.98
N GLU A 132 -9.26 -19.53 10.64
CA GLU A 132 -8.25 -20.41 10.00
C GLU A 132 -7.83 -19.87 8.63
N ASP A 133 -8.67 -19.12 7.96
CA ASP A 133 -8.37 -18.52 6.65
C ASP A 133 -7.25 -17.48 6.72
N TYR A 134 -7.12 -16.81 7.88
CA TYR A 134 -6.01 -15.86 8.06
C TYR A 134 -4.66 -16.55 8.16
N ILE A 135 -4.61 -17.78 8.74
CA ILE A 135 -3.38 -18.45 9.09
C ILE A 135 -2.76 -19.11 7.85
N SER A 136 -2.09 -18.33 7.07
CA SER A 136 -1.42 -18.74 5.82
C SER A 136 0.08 -18.44 5.89
N ASP A 137 0.84 -18.90 4.91
CA ASP A 137 2.26 -18.52 4.81
C ASP A 137 2.42 -17.02 4.53
N VAL A 138 1.49 -16.40 3.80
CA VAL A 138 1.47 -14.93 3.63
C VAL A 138 1.30 -14.24 4.97
N PHE A 139 0.39 -14.72 5.83
CA PHE A 139 0.22 -14.20 7.19
C PHE A 139 1.51 -14.23 7.98
N LYS A 140 2.17 -15.40 8.05
CA LYS A 140 3.42 -15.56 8.82
C LYS A 140 4.50 -14.59 8.36
N ARG A 141 4.65 -14.44 7.05
CA ARG A 141 5.65 -13.56 6.43
C ARG A 141 5.35 -12.09 6.72
N GLU A 142 4.11 -11.68 6.52
CA GLU A 142 3.68 -10.28 6.72
C GLU A 142 3.77 -9.88 8.19
N ILE A 143 3.30 -10.74 9.12
CA ILE A 143 3.46 -10.51 10.56
C ILE A 143 4.94 -10.45 10.96
N ALA A 144 5.78 -11.32 10.40
CA ALA A 144 7.22 -11.27 10.66
C ALA A 144 7.85 -9.95 10.17
N SER A 145 7.41 -9.42 9.04
CA SER A 145 7.87 -8.12 8.54
C SER A 145 7.47 -6.97 9.46
N ILE A 146 6.23 -6.99 9.99
CA ILE A 146 5.79 -6.01 10.99
C ILE A 146 6.73 -6.02 12.22
N TYR A 147 7.08 -7.20 12.74
CA TYR A 147 7.96 -7.31 13.90
C TYR A 147 9.44 -7.01 13.63
N ARG A 148 9.88 -7.00 12.36
CA ARG A 148 11.24 -6.59 11.98
C ARG A 148 11.38 -5.09 11.76
N CYS A 149 10.28 -4.37 11.61
CA CYS A 149 10.25 -2.92 11.45
C CYS A 149 10.01 -2.21 12.79
N ASP A 150 10.46 -0.98 12.86
CA ASP A 150 10.27 -0.11 14.03
C ASP A 150 8.88 0.56 13.99
N LEU A 151 8.30 0.72 12.80
CA LEU A 151 6.97 1.26 12.58
C LEU A 151 6.31 0.63 11.36
N THR A 152 5.02 0.34 11.46
CA THR A 152 4.19 -0.15 10.34
C THR A 152 3.01 0.78 10.10
N LEU A 153 2.84 1.21 8.87
CA LEU A 153 1.74 2.07 8.45
C LEU A 153 0.57 1.22 7.93
N LEU A 154 -0.60 1.41 8.51
CA LEU A 154 -1.86 0.77 8.13
C LEU A 154 -2.86 1.82 7.63
N ILE A 155 -3.53 1.54 6.53
CA ILE A 155 -4.47 2.49 5.89
C ILE A 155 -5.91 2.36 6.39
N SER A 156 -6.25 1.27 7.05
CA SER A 156 -7.61 0.88 7.40
C SER A 156 -7.78 0.73 8.91
N GLU A 157 -8.82 1.38 9.48
CA GLU A 157 -9.19 1.18 10.88
C GLU A 157 -9.52 -0.28 11.18
N TYR A 158 -10.19 -0.97 10.24
CA TYR A 158 -10.48 -2.38 10.38
C TYR A 158 -9.20 -3.23 10.48
N GLU A 159 -8.19 -2.93 9.68
CA GLU A 159 -6.91 -3.63 9.73
C GLU A 159 -6.14 -3.33 11.02
N MET A 160 -6.20 -2.07 11.51
CA MET A 160 -5.68 -1.70 12.83
C MET A 160 -6.32 -2.53 13.94
N GLN A 161 -7.66 -2.60 13.96
CA GLN A 161 -8.39 -3.41 14.95
C GLN A 161 -8.05 -4.89 14.83
N LEU A 162 -8.00 -5.42 13.61
CA LEU A 162 -7.63 -6.81 13.35
C LEU A 162 -6.23 -7.13 13.89
N ALA A 163 -5.25 -6.27 13.60
CA ALA A 163 -3.87 -6.41 14.04
C ALA A 163 -3.74 -6.37 15.57
N THR A 164 -4.37 -5.39 16.20
CA THR A 164 -4.25 -5.16 17.64
C THR A 164 -5.13 -6.09 18.48
N GLU A 165 -6.41 -6.25 18.11
CA GLU A 165 -7.36 -6.98 18.93
C GLU A 165 -7.32 -8.49 18.68
N LYS A 166 -7.18 -8.92 17.42
CA LYS A 166 -7.21 -10.32 17.05
C LYS A 166 -5.81 -10.96 17.07
N PHE A 167 -4.82 -10.30 16.49
CA PHE A 167 -3.46 -10.84 16.43
C PHE A 167 -2.52 -10.34 17.52
N LYS A 168 -3.00 -9.42 18.39
CA LYS A 168 -2.28 -8.93 19.55
C LYS A 168 -0.91 -8.32 19.22
N ILE A 169 -0.80 -7.70 18.06
CA ILE A 169 0.40 -6.95 17.68
C ILE A 169 0.49 -5.70 18.58
N ASP A 170 1.68 -5.42 19.09
CA ASP A 170 1.91 -4.26 19.93
C ASP A 170 1.58 -2.96 19.17
N THR A 171 0.74 -2.13 19.77
CA THR A 171 0.30 -0.86 19.20
C THR A 171 1.44 0.12 18.96
N SER A 172 2.55 -0.02 19.69
CA SER A 172 3.76 0.80 19.49
C SER A 172 4.43 0.58 18.14
N LEU A 173 4.19 -0.57 17.50
CA LEU A 173 4.69 -0.90 16.17
C LEU A 173 3.77 -0.44 15.04
N LEU A 174 2.57 0.04 15.36
CA LEU A 174 1.52 0.30 14.37
C LEU A 174 1.13 1.78 14.36
N TYR A 175 0.95 2.32 13.17
CA TYR A 175 0.46 3.67 12.98
C TYR A 175 -0.64 3.69 11.92
N TYR A 176 -1.82 4.20 12.30
CA TYR A 176 -2.91 4.41 11.36
C TYR A 176 -2.64 5.64 10.51
N LEU A 177 -2.38 5.42 9.23
CA LEU A 177 -2.18 6.49 8.26
C LEU A 177 -3.02 6.22 7.01
N PRO A 178 -4.26 6.71 6.98
CA PRO A 178 -5.14 6.52 5.81
C PRO A 178 -4.64 7.27 4.58
N PHE A 179 -5.34 7.13 3.46
CA PHE A 179 -5.12 8.00 2.32
C PHE A 179 -5.30 9.46 2.72
N LEU A 180 -4.35 10.30 2.31
CA LEU A 180 -4.39 11.73 2.56
C LEU A 180 -5.22 12.38 1.45
N SER A 181 -6.33 13.01 1.81
CA SER A 181 -7.14 13.77 0.86
C SER A 181 -6.57 15.18 0.72
N GLU A 182 -6.53 15.67 -0.50
CA GLU A 182 -6.38 17.09 -0.75
C GLU A 182 -7.62 17.85 -0.25
N GLU A 183 -7.55 19.18 -0.25
CA GLU A 183 -8.70 20.01 0.13
C GLU A 183 -9.94 19.64 -0.69
N VAL A 184 -11.06 19.52 0.01
CA VAL A 184 -12.35 19.19 -0.63
C VAL A 184 -12.72 20.32 -1.57
N ASN A 185 -12.96 20.03 -2.85
CA ASN A 185 -13.46 21.02 -3.79
C ASN A 185 -14.84 21.53 -3.31
N PRO A 186 -14.99 22.82 -2.95
CA PRO A 186 -16.24 23.35 -2.44
C PRO A 186 -17.36 23.39 -3.49
N ASN A 187 -17.01 23.27 -4.77
CA ASN A 187 -17.95 23.31 -5.88
C ASN A 187 -18.44 21.93 -6.33
N VAL A 188 -18.53 20.98 -5.42
CA VAL A 188 -19.08 19.64 -5.72
C VAL A 188 -20.60 19.72 -5.89
N PRO A 189 -21.20 19.16 -6.97
CA PRO A 189 -22.64 19.09 -7.13
C PRO A 189 -23.32 18.43 -5.91
N LYS A 190 -24.47 18.97 -5.48
CA LYS A 190 -25.27 18.39 -4.40
C LYS A 190 -25.81 17.03 -4.81
N PHE A 191 -26.28 16.26 -3.84
CA PHE A 191 -26.80 14.91 -4.08
C PHE A 191 -27.95 14.93 -5.11
N GLU A 192 -28.84 15.93 -5.02
CA GLU A 192 -30.02 16.11 -5.89
C GLU A 192 -29.65 16.40 -7.34
N ASP A 193 -28.44 16.95 -7.56
CA ASP A 193 -27.94 17.31 -8.90
C ASP A 193 -27.15 16.18 -9.55
N ARG A 194 -26.90 15.08 -8.81
CA ARG A 194 -26.10 13.94 -9.28
C ARG A 194 -26.98 12.91 -9.95
N GLN A 195 -26.50 12.37 -11.05
CA GLN A 195 -27.15 11.28 -11.77
C GLN A 195 -26.10 10.19 -12.05
N HIS A 196 -26.60 8.96 -12.15
CA HIS A 196 -25.80 7.77 -12.45
C HIS A 196 -24.88 7.31 -11.30
N PHE A 197 -24.26 6.17 -11.52
CA PHE A 197 -23.23 5.56 -10.66
C PHE A 197 -21.92 5.55 -11.40
N VAL A 198 -20.83 5.83 -10.68
CA VAL A 198 -19.46 5.76 -11.21
C VAL A 198 -18.71 4.66 -10.49
N SER A 199 -18.03 3.81 -11.23
CA SER A 199 -17.07 2.84 -10.72
C SER A 199 -15.70 3.17 -11.28
N ILE A 200 -14.70 3.29 -10.40
CA ILE A 200 -13.32 3.61 -10.78
C ILE A 200 -12.44 2.43 -10.34
N GLY A 201 -11.55 2.01 -11.21
CA GLY A 201 -10.59 0.95 -10.88
C GLY A 201 -9.79 0.49 -12.11
N ASN A 202 -8.65 -0.12 -11.87
CA ASN A 202 -7.92 -0.83 -12.91
C ASN A 202 -8.64 -2.17 -13.18
N PHE A 203 -9.29 -2.30 -14.34
CA PHE A 203 -10.06 -3.49 -14.69
C PHE A 203 -9.21 -4.68 -15.16
N LEU A 204 -7.90 -4.57 -15.19
CA LEU A 204 -6.99 -5.72 -15.27
C LEU A 204 -6.90 -6.43 -13.91
N HIS A 205 -7.28 -5.76 -12.82
CA HIS A 205 -7.36 -6.35 -11.48
C HIS A 205 -8.71 -7.02 -11.25
N GLU A 206 -8.70 -8.33 -11.03
CA GLU A 206 -9.91 -9.16 -10.94
C GLU A 206 -10.98 -8.63 -9.97
N PRO A 207 -10.70 -8.21 -8.73
CA PRO A 207 -11.70 -7.68 -7.81
C PRO A 207 -12.46 -6.47 -8.37
N ASN A 208 -11.84 -5.63 -9.17
CA ASN A 208 -12.47 -4.42 -9.70
C ASN A 208 -13.56 -4.76 -10.73
N TRP A 209 -13.28 -5.61 -11.71
CA TRP A 209 -14.30 -6.00 -12.67
C TRP A 209 -15.38 -6.91 -12.06
N GLN A 210 -15.02 -7.75 -11.08
CA GLN A 210 -16.02 -8.54 -10.35
C GLN A 210 -16.98 -7.66 -9.56
N THR A 211 -16.50 -6.57 -8.95
CA THR A 211 -17.33 -5.57 -8.29
C THR A 211 -18.36 -4.98 -9.24
N VAL A 212 -17.94 -4.61 -10.45
CA VAL A 212 -18.87 -4.08 -11.47
C VAL A 212 -19.94 -5.10 -11.85
N LEU A 213 -19.56 -6.38 -12.01
CA LEU A 213 -20.53 -7.44 -12.30
C LEU A 213 -21.53 -7.67 -11.15
N ALA A 214 -21.05 -7.59 -9.90
CA ALA A 214 -21.91 -7.69 -8.73
C ALA A 214 -22.90 -6.51 -8.64
N LEU A 215 -22.41 -5.28 -8.84
CA LEU A 215 -23.25 -4.08 -8.90
C LEU A 215 -24.31 -4.17 -9.99
N LYS A 216 -23.93 -4.61 -11.19
CA LYS A 216 -24.88 -4.81 -12.30
C LYS A 216 -26.02 -5.74 -11.91
N LYS A 217 -25.71 -6.89 -11.31
CA LYS A 217 -26.74 -7.84 -10.83
C LYS A 217 -27.67 -7.21 -9.79
N THR A 218 -27.12 -6.46 -8.84
CA THR A 218 -27.88 -5.78 -7.79
C THR A 218 -28.83 -4.73 -8.38
N VAL A 219 -28.36 -3.92 -9.32
CA VAL A 219 -29.17 -2.90 -10.00
C VAL A 219 -30.26 -3.55 -10.84
N GLU A 220 -29.96 -4.62 -11.59
CA GLU A 220 -30.97 -5.36 -12.37
C GLU A 220 -32.04 -5.99 -11.49
N ILE A 221 -31.71 -6.50 -10.30
CA ILE A 221 -32.68 -7.02 -9.33
C ILE A 221 -33.60 -5.89 -8.84
N HIS A 222 -33.03 -4.75 -8.45
CA HIS A 222 -33.83 -3.61 -7.97
C HIS A 222 -34.78 -3.04 -9.04
N GLN A 223 -34.33 -2.95 -10.28
CA GLN A 223 -35.17 -2.51 -11.38
C GLN A 223 -36.37 -3.45 -11.66
N LYS A 224 -36.21 -4.75 -11.39
CA LYS A 224 -37.28 -5.75 -11.54
C LYS A 224 -38.26 -5.79 -10.36
N THR A 225 -37.80 -5.38 -9.18
CA THR A 225 -38.56 -5.45 -7.93
C THR A 225 -39.29 -4.14 -7.56
N THR A 226 -38.84 -3.01 -8.13
CA THR A 226 -39.48 -1.71 -7.90
C THR A 226 -40.58 -1.49 -8.99
N PRO A 227 -41.83 -1.37 -8.62
CA PRO A 227 -42.89 -1.00 -9.59
C PRO A 227 -42.52 0.34 -10.24
N ARG A 228 -42.64 0.42 -11.57
CA ARG A 228 -42.55 1.72 -12.25
C ARG A 228 -43.78 2.52 -11.81
N CYS A 229 -43.57 3.58 -11.02
CA CYS A 229 -44.59 4.60 -10.78
C CYS A 229 -44.88 5.37 -12.06
#